data_4b67700c175e77029473348b7bcd0501
#
_entry.id   4b67700c175e77029473348b7bcd0501
#
_cell.length_a   1.000
_cell.length_b   1.000
_cell.length_c   1.000
_cell.angle_alpha   90.00
_cell.angle_beta   90.00
_cell.angle_gamma   90.00
#
_symmetry.space_group_name_H-M   'P 1'
#
loop_
_entity.id
_entity.type
_entity.pdbx_description
1 polymer ?
#
loop_
_entity_poly.entity_id
_entity_poly.type
_entity_poly.pdbx_seq_one_letter_code
_entity_poly.pdbx_strand_id
1 'polypeptide(L)'
;MTAIAISEVGFTMDLATGSQIVADRLIIATGHVDDLGQLEMPGIEDVYGTSVYPCMFCDGFEHQNERLALFGREGALHYAPMGRLWTDDLIVFTNGSDLQPEERDALERNNVGVHTDQIRRLESDNGRLLAVVLESGERIERDAGFIGDEYSHPSTTFAETLGATSSPNDWGMTALDVDDTSQTSITGLYVVGDARTGFSGLIAAAAEGAACAEAIVHDIATERWSHQ
;
A
#
# COMPACT_ATOMS: atom_id res chain seq x y z
N MET A 1 11.21 -14.50 8.29
CA MET A 1 11.53 -14.19 9.70
C MET A 1 10.30 -14.52 10.52
N THR A 2 10.44 -15.21 11.64
CA THR A 2 9.32 -15.67 12.48
C THR A 2 9.30 -15.00 13.84
N ALA A 3 10.46 -14.52 14.30
CA ALA A 3 10.60 -13.75 15.53
C ALA A 3 11.81 -12.81 15.43
N ILE A 4 11.77 -11.76 16.24
CA ILE A 4 12.86 -10.81 16.40
C ILE A 4 12.94 -10.40 17.87
N ALA A 5 14.15 -10.18 18.37
CA ALA A 5 14.39 -9.68 19.71
C ALA A 5 15.65 -8.79 19.73
N ILE A 6 15.67 -7.84 20.65
CA ILE A 6 16.88 -7.08 20.99
C ILE A 6 17.68 -7.87 22.02
N SER A 7 18.99 -7.99 21.82
CA SER A 7 19.93 -8.66 22.69
C SER A 7 21.09 -7.72 23.05
N GLU A 8 21.98 -8.15 23.96
CA GLU A 8 23.19 -7.37 24.33
C GLU A 8 24.14 -7.12 23.14
N VAL A 9 24.01 -7.89 22.08
CA VAL A 9 24.87 -7.83 20.87
C VAL A 9 24.12 -7.33 19.65
N GLY A 10 22.95 -6.68 19.81
CA GLY A 10 22.15 -6.18 18.70
C GLY A 10 20.84 -6.94 18.50
N PHE A 11 20.47 -7.20 17.27
CA PHE A 11 19.21 -7.83 16.89
C PHE A 11 19.40 -9.32 16.64
N THR A 12 18.54 -10.14 17.22
CA THR A 12 18.49 -11.58 16.98
C THR A 12 17.20 -11.92 16.24
N MET A 13 17.32 -12.61 15.12
CA MET A 13 16.21 -12.93 14.23
C MET A 13 16.11 -14.44 14.00
N ASP A 14 14.96 -15.02 14.28
CA ASP A 14 14.66 -16.41 13.96
C ASP A 14 14.06 -16.51 12.54
N LEU A 15 14.60 -17.41 11.73
CA LEU A 15 14.12 -17.66 10.38
C LEU A 15 13.17 -18.86 10.34
N ALA A 16 12.28 -18.88 9.34
CA ALA A 16 11.37 -19.99 9.10
C ALA A 16 12.09 -21.34 8.84
N THR A 17 13.38 -21.29 8.47
CA THR A 17 14.26 -22.46 8.31
C THR A 17 14.74 -23.06 9.63
N GLY A 18 14.44 -22.41 10.77
CA GLY A 18 14.95 -22.79 12.09
C GLY A 18 16.36 -22.27 12.40
N SER A 19 16.99 -21.51 11.49
CA SER A 19 18.26 -20.84 11.73
C SER A 19 18.06 -19.48 12.38
N GLN A 20 19.10 -18.98 13.05
CA GLN A 20 19.12 -17.67 13.70
C GLN A 20 20.18 -16.77 13.08
N ILE A 21 19.88 -15.49 12.95
CA ILE A 21 20.81 -14.44 12.53
C ILE A 21 20.95 -13.43 13.66
N VAL A 22 22.19 -12.99 13.91
CA VAL A 22 22.49 -11.88 14.82
C VAL A 22 23.12 -10.74 14.01
N ALA A 23 22.69 -9.52 14.26
CA ALA A 23 23.18 -8.33 13.55
C ALA A 23 23.22 -7.12 14.48
N ASP A 24 24.26 -6.28 14.37
CA ASP A 24 24.39 -5.04 15.13
C ASP A 24 23.44 -3.94 14.61
N ARG A 25 23.11 -4.01 13.33
CA ARG A 25 22.23 -3.07 12.64
C ARG A 25 21.20 -3.86 11.83
N LEU A 26 19.97 -3.36 11.83
CA LEU A 26 18.85 -3.96 11.09
C LEU A 26 18.12 -2.91 10.27
N ILE A 27 17.93 -3.19 8.98
CA ILE A 27 17.13 -2.37 8.09
C ILE A 27 15.83 -3.12 7.77
N ILE A 28 14.69 -2.50 8.07
CA ILE A 28 13.36 -2.97 7.66
C ILE A 28 13.06 -2.33 6.30
N ALA A 29 12.96 -3.17 5.28
CA ALA A 29 12.61 -2.80 3.91
C ALA A 29 11.51 -3.74 3.39
N THR A 30 10.52 -4.02 4.24
CA THR A 30 9.47 -5.02 4.02
C THR A 30 8.33 -4.52 3.13
N GLY A 31 8.36 -3.24 2.78
CA GLY A 31 7.38 -2.65 1.88
C GLY A 31 6.00 -2.48 2.52
N HIS A 32 5.01 -2.60 1.69
CA HIS A 32 3.59 -2.38 1.97
C HIS A 32 2.83 -3.69 1.82
N VAL A 33 1.70 -3.82 2.50
CA VAL A 33 0.80 -4.97 2.39
C VAL A 33 -0.59 -4.46 2.05
N ASP A 34 -1.20 -5.06 1.04
CA ASP A 34 -2.58 -4.84 0.67
C ASP A 34 -3.45 -5.93 1.30
N ASP A 35 -4.31 -5.56 2.24
CA ASP A 35 -5.22 -6.49 2.90
C ASP A 35 -6.51 -6.64 2.08
N LEU A 36 -6.43 -7.49 1.06
CA LEU A 36 -7.55 -7.75 0.15
C LEU A 36 -8.77 -8.33 0.87
N GLY A 37 -8.59 -8.97 2.02
CA GLY A 37 -9.68 -9.52 2.81
C GLY A 37 -10.63 -8.45 3.34
N GLN A 38 -10.15 -7.25 3.58
CA GLN A 38 -10.97 -6.11 4.05
C GLN A 38 -11.87 -5.52 2.96
N LEU A 39 -11.59 -5.78 1.69
CA LEU A 39 -12.38 -5.26 0.57
C LEU A 39 -13.79 -5.87 0.50
N GLU A 40 -13.99 -7.04 1.09
CA GLU A 40 -15.26 -7.79 1.02
C GLU A 40 -15.81 -7.91 -0.41
N MET A 41 -14.92 -8.12 -1.38
CA MET A 41 -15.25 -8.28 -2.81
C MET A 41 -14.87 -9.68 -3.30
N PRO A 42 -15.78 -10.66 -3.28
CA PRO A 42 -15.49 -12.00 -3.79
C PRO A 42 -14.97 -11.98 -5.24
N GLY A 43 -13.86 -12.65 -5.51
CA GLY A 43 -13.18 -12.66 -6.81
C GLY A 43 -12.08 -11.61 -6.96
N ILE A 44 -11.81 -10.77 -5.95
CA ILE A 44 -10.71 -9.79 -6.00
C ILE A 44 -9.36 -10.47 -6.16
N GLU A 45 -9.12 -11.59 -5.48
CA GLU A 45 -7.87 -12.34 -5.54
C GLU A 45 -7.56 -12.88 -6.96
N ASP A 46 -8.60 -13.13 -7.78
CA ASP A 46 -8.43 -13.62 -9.13
C ASP A 46 -7.95 -12.55 -10.12
N VAL A 47 -8.15 -11.27 -9.80
CA VAL A 47 -7.90 -10.12 -10.68
C VAL A 47 -6.83 -9.16 -10.18
N TYR A 48 -6.49 -9.22 -8.89
CA TYR A 48 -5.53 -8.31 -8.27
C TYR A 48 -4.13 -8.45 -8.86
N GLY A 49 -3.51 -7.33 -9.23
CA GLY A 49 -2.20 -7.28 -9.87
C GLY A 49 -2.20 -7.70 -11.35
N THR A 50 -3.39 -7.99 -11.92
CA THR A 50 -3.52 -8.36 -13.34
C THR A 50 -4.49 -7.49 -14.12
N SER A 51 -5.58 -7.06 -13.51
CA SER A 51 -6.57 -6.13 -14.08
C SER A 51 -7.26 -5.29 -13.01
N VAL A 52 -6.97 -5.50 -11.72
CA VAL A 52 -7.31 -4.61 -10.62
C VAL A 52 -6.04 -4.26 -9.86
N TYR A 53 -5.80 -2.99 -9.63
CA TYR A 53 -4.52 -2.46 -9.14
C TYR A 53 -4.73 -1.50 -7.97
N PRO A 54 -3.73 -1.35 -7.07
CA PRO A 54 -3.82 -0.40 -5.96
C PRO A 54 -3.53 1.05 -6.38
N CYS A 55 -2.84 1.27 -7.51
CA CYS A 55 -2.29 2.58 -7.85
C CYS A 55 -2.67 3.01 -9.26
N MET A 56 -3.57 3.98 -9.35
CA MET A 56 -4.00 4.59 -10.61
C MET A 56 -2.85 5.33 -11.33
N PHE A 57 -1.89 5.89 -10.60
CA PHE A 57 -0.73 6.56 -11.19
C PHE A 57 0.25 5.58 -11.81
N CYS A 58 0.33 4.36 -11.27
CA CYS A 58 1.26 3.34 -11.73
C CYS A 58 0.76 2.64 -13.01
N ASP A 59 -0.51 2.26 -13.01
CA ASP A 59 -1.08 1.35 -14.02
C ASP A 59 -2.18 1.99 -14.88
N GLY A 60 -2.60 3.23 -14.57
CA GLY A 60 -3.72 3.87 -15.27
C GLY A 60 -3.47 4.16 -16.74
N PHE A 61 -2.21 4.43 -17.13
CA PHE A 61 -1.85 4.72 -18.52
C PHE A 61 -2.06 3.51 -19.44
N GLU A 62 -1.74 2.31 -18.97
CA GLU A 62 -1.89 1.06 -19.72
C GLU A 62 -3.36 0.71 -19.99
N HIS A 63 -4.27 1.23 -19.15
CA HIS A 63 -5.71 1.00 -19.22
C HIS A 63 -6.49 2.21 -19.78
N GLN A 64 -5.83 3.12 -20.51
CA GLN A 64 -6.48 4.26 -21.11
C GLN A 64 -7.56 3.85 -22.13
N ASN A 65 -8.69 4.59 -22.12
CA ASN A 65 -9.86 4.35 -22.95
C ASN A 65 -10.60 3.02 -22.70
N GLU A 66 -10.24 2.29 -21.65
CA GLU A 66 -10.99 1.11 -21.21
C GLU A 66 -12.16 1.50 -20.28
N ARG A 67 -13.06 0.56 -20.01
CA ARG A 67 -14.14 0.71 -19.02
C ARG A 67 -13.56 0.49 -17.65
N LEU A 68 -13.30 1.56 -16.90
CA LEU A 68 -12.63 1.50 -15.61
C LEU A 68 -13.61 1.48 -14.44
N ALA A 69 -13.27 0.70 -13.42
CA ALA A 69 -13.91 0.68 -12.12
C ALA A 69 -13.01 1.30 -11.04
N LEU A 70 -13.59 2.10 -10.15
CA LEU A 70 -12.97 2.49 -8.89
C LEU A 70 -13.73 1.83 -7.76
N PHE A 71 -13.01 1.14 -6.89
CA PHE A 71 -13.59 0.39 -5.78
C PHE A 71 -13.30 1.07 -4.43
N GLY A 72 -14.28 0.99 -3.51
CA GLY A 72 -14.23 1.66 -2.23
C GLY A 72 -14.89 3.05 -2.26
N ARG A 73 -14.84 3.78 -1.15
CA ARG A 73 -15.42 5.12 -1.06
C ARG A 73 -14.35 6.21 -1.10
N GLU A 74 -13.48 6.24 -0.10
CA GLU A 74 -12.50 7.33 0.05
C GLU A 74 -11.44 7.30 -1.04
N GLY A 75 -10.83 6.14 -1.28
CA GLY A 75 -9.84 5.96 -2.33
C GLY A 75 -10.44 6.18 -3.73
N ALA A 76 -11.67 5.70 -3.98
CA ALA A 76 -12.34 5.93 -5.24
C ALA A 76 -12.61 7.42 -5.50
N LEU A 77 -13.02 8.19 -4.50
CA LEU A 77 -13.20 9.64 -4.63
C LEU A 77 -11.87 10.37 -4.89
N HIS A 78 -10.79 9.91 -4.25
CA HIS A 78 -9.45 10.42 -4.49
C HIS A 78 -8.97 10.16 -5.92
N TYR A 79 -9.22 8.95 -6.44
CA TYR A 79 -8.78 8.55 -7.78
C TYR A 79 -9.70 9.01 -8.91
N ALA A 80 -10.96 9.36 -8.66
CA ALA A 80 -11.90 9.74 -9.72
C ALA A 80 -11.39 10.89 -10.62
N PRO A 81 -10.79 11.99 -10.11
CA PRO A 81 -10.22 13.02 -10.96
C PRO A 81 -9.10 12.51 -11.89
N MET A 82 -8.25 11.61 -11.39
CA MET A 82 -7.16 11.00 -12.16
C MET A 82 -7.71 10.00 -13.18
N GLY A 83 -8.69 9.18 -12.80
CA GLY A 83 -9.34 8.23 -13.69
C GLY A 83 -9.95 8.88 -14.93
N ARG A 84 -10.48 10.09 -14.77
CA ARG A 84 -11.00 10.90 -15.89
C ARG A 84 -9.93 11.40 -16.87
N LEU A 85 -8.66 11.35 -16.52
CA LEU A 85 -7.56 11.58 -17.47
C LEU A 85 -7.34 10.39 -18.41
N TRP A 86 -7.69 9.18 -17.94
CA TRP A 86 -7.43 7.96 -18.69
C TRP A 86 -8.63 7.46 -19.48
N THR A 87 -9.87 7.70 -18.99
CA THR A 87 -11.07 7.19 -19.67
C THR A 87 -12.28 8.10 -19.54
N ASP A 88 -13.17 8.00 -20.52
CA ASP A 88 -14.51 8.58 -20.47
C ASP A 88 -15.54 7.61 -19.85
N ASP A 89 -15.25 6.32 -19.73
CA ASP A 89 -16.11 5.29 -19.13
C ASP A 89 -15.58 4.87 -17.75
N LEU A 90 -15.85 5.71 -16.75
CA LEU A 90 -15.44 5.53 -15.36
C LEU A 90 -16.63 5.36 -14.44
N ILE A 91 -16.62 4.32 -13.60
CA ILE A 91 -17.65 4.06 -12.59
C ILE A 91 -17.01 3.85 -11.22
N VAL A 92 -17.56 4.51 -10.21
CA VAL A 92 -17.28 4.29 -8.78
C VAL A 92 -18.24 3.25 -8.23
N PHE A 93 -17.72 2.23 -7.57
CA PHE A 93 -18.44 1.22 -6.83
C PHE A 93 -18.09 1.36 -5.34
N THR A 94 -19.02 1.87 -4.53
CA THR A 94 -18.74 2.14 -3.11
C THR A 94 -18.95 0.93 -2.20
N ASN A 95 -19.35 -0.20 -2.77
CA ASN A 95 -19.56 -1.48 -2.08
C ASN A 95 -20.42 -1.36 -0.81
N GLY A 96 -21.60 -0.74 -0.94
CA GLY A 96 -22.54 -0.57 0.16
C GLY A 96 -22.37 0.70 0.99
N SER A 97 -21.34 1.50 0.73
CA SER A 97 -21.12 2.77 1.43
C SER A 97 -21.91 3.90 0.76
N ASP A 98 -22.57 4.75 1.56
CA ASP A 98 -23.26 5.93 1.07
C ASP A 98 -22.29 7.07 0.75
N LEU A 99 -22.57 7.81 -0.32
CA LEU A 99 -21.91 9.06 -0.66
C LEU A 99 -22.67 10.26 -0.09
N GLN A 100 -21.92 11.28 0.35
CA GLN A 100 -22.53 12.58 0.66
C GLN A 100 -23.09 13.20 -0.61
N PRO A 101 -24.14 14.05 -0.52
CA PRO A 101 -24.73 14.70 -1.70
C PRO A 101 -23.68 15.45 -2.55
N GLU A 102 -22.76 16.14 -1.91
CA GLU A 102 -21.70 16.91 -2.57
C GLU A 102 -20.71 16.03 -3.34
N GLU A 103 -20.41 14.83 -2.79
CA GLU A 103 -19.55 13.83 -3.42
C GLU A 103 -20.22 13.28 -4.69
N ARG A 104 -21.48 12.89 -4.57
CA ARG A 104 -22.29 12.43 -5.70
C ARG A 104 -22.40 13.48 -6.81
N ASP A 105 -22.75 14.71 -6.44
CA ASP A 105 -22.83 15.84 -7.37
C ASP A 105 -21.50 16.11 -8.08
N ALA A 106 -20.37 15.93 -7.38
CA ALA A 106 -19.05 16.10 -7.96
C ALA A 106 -18.75 15.02 -9.01
N LEU A 107 -19.06 13.77 -8.73
CA LEU A 107 -18.89 12.66 -9.67
C LEU A 107 -19.79 12.83 -10.90
N GLU A 108 -21.08 13.12 -10.71
CA GLU A 108 -22.05 13.30 -11.78
C GLU A 108 -21.68 14.46 -12.72
N ARG A 109 -21.26 15.61 -12.16
CA ARG A 109 -20.79 16.76 -12.97
C ARG A 109 -19.58 16.45 -13.85
N ASN A 110 -18.80 15.46 -13.46
CA ASN A 110 -17.62 15.01 -14.21
C ASN A 110 -17.89 13.75 -15.06
N ASN A 111 -19.16 13.37 -15.25
CA ASN A 111 -19.59 12.19 -15.98
C ASN A 111 -18.97 10.88 -15.44
N VAL A 112 -18.86 10.74 -14.13
CA VAL A 112 -18.45 9.52 -13.46
C VAL A 112 -19.70 8.80 -12.99
N GLY A 113 -19.89 7.55 -13.42
CA GLY A 113 -20.96 6.70 -12.95
C GLY A 113 -20.78 6.30 -11.49
N VAL A 114 -21.88 6.01 -10.78
CA VAL A 114 -21.84 5.61 -9.37
C VAL A 114 -22.80 4.47 -9.11
N HIS A 115 -22.31 3.42 -8.47
CA HIS A 115 -23.12 2.35 -7.86
C HIS A 115 -22.78 2.24 -6.39
N THR A 116 -23.79 2.38 -5.54
CA THR A 116 -23.65 2.27 -4.08
C THR A 116 -24.09 0.91 -3.54
N ASP A 117 -24.64 0.05 -4.38
CA ASP A 117 -25.02 -1.31 -4.01
C ASP A 117 -23.79 -2.13 -3.62
N GLN A 118 -23.98 -3.09 -2.73
CA GLN A 118 -22.94 -4.03 -2.35
C GLN A 118 -22.55 -4.91 -3.53
N ILE A 119 -21.23 -5.14 -3.67
CA ILE A 119 -20.66 -6.01 -4.69
C ILE A 119 -20.83 -7.47 -4.24
N ARG A 120 -21.56 -8.24 -5.05
CA ARG A 120 -21.72 -9.68 -4.83
C ARG A 120 -20.50 -10.47 -5.23
N ARG A 121 -19.88 -10.11 -6.38
CA ARG A 121 -18.62 -10.68 -6.88
C ARG A 121 -18.05 -9.90 -8.05
N LEU A 122 -16.76 -10.10 -8.29
CA LEU A 122 -16.09 -9.77 -9.53
C LEU A 122 -16.12 -11.00 -10.45
N GLU A 123 -16.50 -10.82 -11.71
CA GLU A 123 -16.39 -11.86 -12.74
C GLU A 123 -15.10 -11.67 -13.50
N SER A 124 -14.35 -12.76 -13.68
CA SER A 124 -13.05 -12.73 -14.36
C SER A 124 -12.85 -13.93 -15.27
N ASP A 125 -11.92 -13.81 -16.21
CA ASP A 125 -11.38 -14.91 -17.00
C ASP A 125 -9.86 -14.76 -17.12
N ASN A 126 -9.12 -15.76 -16.64
CA ASN A 126 -7.65 -15.79 -16.67
C ASN A 126 -6.98 -14.52 -16.09
N GLY A 127 -7.49 -14.00 -14.98
CA GLY A 127 -6.99 -12.79 -14.30
C GLY A 127 -7.54 -11.47 -14.86
N ARG A 128 -8.29 -11.50 -15.95
CA ARG A 128 -8.90 -10.32 -16.55
C ARG A 128 -10.28 -10.08 -15.96
N LEU A 129 -10.52 -8.87 -15.46
CA LEU A 129 -11.85 -8.43 -15.04
C LEU A 129 -12.79 -8.37 -16.24
N LEU A 130 -13.99 -8.93 -16.10
CA LEU A 130 -15.04 -8.90 -17.11
C LEU A 130 -16.23 -8.06 -16.66
N ALA A 131 -16.60 -8.15 -15.38
CA ALA A 131 -17.75 -7.43 -14.85
C ALA A 131 -17.73 -7.35 -13.32
N VAL A 132 -18.39 -6.33 -12.81
CA VAL A 132 -18.83 -6.21 -11.41
C VAL A 132 -20.29 -6.66 -11.34
N VAL A 133 -20.60 -7.61 -10.46
CA VAL A 133 -21.96 -8.09 -10.22
C VAL A 133 -22.42 -7.60 -8.85
N LEU A 134 -23.51 -6.86 -8.80
CA LEU A 134 -24.09 -6.30 -7.58
C LEU A 134 -25.04 -7.29 -6.89
N GLU A 135 -25.34 -7.06 -5.62
CA GLU A 135 -26.33 -7.86 -4.89
C GLU A 135 -27.75 -7.77 -5.51
N SER A 136 -28.09 -6.66 -6.18
CA SER A 136 -29.30 -6.51 -6.99
C SER A 136 -29.41 -7.52 -8.13
N GLY A 137 -28.28 -8.15 -8.53
CA GLY A 137 -28.16 -9.00 -9.70
C GLY A 137 -27.75 -8.23 -10.97
N GLU A 138 -27.60 -6.93 -10.91
CA GLU A 138 -27.08 -6.14 -12.03
C GLU A 138 -25.63 -6.55 -12.34
N ARG A 139 -25.31 -6.69 -13.62
CA ARG A 139 -23.99 -7.03 -14.14
C ARG A 139 -23.45 -5.89 -14.97
N ILE A 140 -22.35 -5.28 -14.53
CA ILE A 140 -21.77 -4.09 -15.15
C ILE A 140 -20.39 -4.45 -15.68
N GLU A 141 -20.23 -4.42 -16.99
CA GLU A 141 -18.96 -4.78 -17.64
C GLU A 141 -17.88 -3.76 -17.33
N ARG A 142 -16.69 -4.23 -16.91
CA ARG A 142 -15.48 -3.44 -16.67
C ARG A 142 -14.27 -4.20 -17.18
N ASP A 143 -13.30 -3.48 -17.74
CA ASP A 143 -12.09 -4.09 -18.31
C ASP A 143 -10.93 -4.09 -17.32
N ALA A 144 -10.85 -3.06 -16.48
CA ALA A 144 -9.89 -2.95 -15.39
C ALA A 144 -10.48 -2.16 -14.20
N GLY A 145 -9.78 -2.17 -13.08
CA GLY A 145 -10.21 -1.45 -11.89
C GLY A 145 -9.07 -1.01 -10.99
N PHE A 146 -9.38 -0.10 -10.07
CA PHE A 146 -8.45 0.41 -9.09
C PHE A 146 -9.10 0.42 -7.72
N ILE A 147 -8.37 -0.02 -6.72
CA ILE A 147 -8.77 0.07 -5.31
C ILE A 147 -8.11 1.29 -4.68
N GLY A 148 -8.73 1.84 -3.64
CA GLY A 148 -8.08 2.87 -2.82
C GLY A 148 -6.96 2.29 -1.96
N ASP A 149 -6.12 3.17 -1.44
CA ASP A 149 -5.02 2.85 -0.53
C ASP A 149 -5.47 2.63 0.93
N GLU A 150 -6.76 2.81 1.22
CA GLU A 150 -7.36 2.60 2.54
C GLU A 150 -7.25 1.15 3.07
N TYR A 151 -6.95 0.19 2.20
CA TYR A 151 -6.76 -1.22 2.54
C TYR A 151 -5.29 -1.63 2.59
N SER A 152 -4.42 -0.67 2.42
CA SER A 152 -2.98 -0.87 2.36
C SER A 152 -2.32 -0.30 3.62
N HIS A 153 -1.28 -0.97 4.12
CA HIS A 153 -0.54 -0.52 5.28
C HIS A 153 0.94 -0.90 5.21
N PRO A 154 1.83 -0.10 5.84
CA PRO A 154 3.24 -0.46 5.96
C PRO A 154 3.43 -1.78 6.69
N SER A 155 4.36 -2.62 6.22
CA SER A 155 4.69 -3.90 6.88
C SER A 155 5.72 -3.69 8.00
N THR A 156 5.27 -3.12 9.15
CA THR A 156 6.11 -2.65 10.26
C THR A 156 5.98 -3.44 11.55
N THR A 157 5.18 -4.50 11.57
CA THR A 157 4.87 -5.30 12.76
C THR A 157 6.11 -5.72 13.57
N PHE A 158 7.22 -6.00 12.90
CA PHE A 158 8.46 -6.37 13.61
C PHE A 158 9.07 -5.20 14.37
N ALA A 159 9.08 -3.99 13.82
CA ALA A 159 9.58 -2.80 14.51
C ALA A 159 8.69 -2.43 15.71
N GLU A 160 7.38 -2.52 15.53
CA GLU A 160 6.39 -2.28 16.58
C GLU A 160 6.54 -3.29 17.74
N THR A 161 6.78 -4.57 17.41
CA THR A 161 7.05 -5.62 18.41
C THR A 161 8.30 -5.32 19.26
N LEU A 162 9.29 -4.63 18.68
CA LEU A 162 10.49 -4.18 19.38
C LEU A 162 10.27 -2.90 20.19
N GLY A 163 9.11 -2.24 20.05
CA GLY A 163 8.77 -1.00 20.75
C GLY A 163 9.19 0.27 20.01
N ALA A 164 9.41 0.21 18.69
CA ALA A 164 9.62 1.40 17.88
C ALA A 164 8.36 2.29 17.92
N THR A 165 8.56 3.61 18.05
CA THR A 165 7.45 4.56 18.09
C THR A 165 6.93 4.87 16.69
N SER A 166 5.64 5.21 16.61
CA SER A 166 4.96 5.60 15.38
C SER A 166 4.01 6.75 15.61
N SER A 167 3.80 7.57 14.60
CA SER A 167 2.87 8.69 14.61
C SER A 167 2.15 8.84 13.26
N PRO A 168 1.03 9.57 13.19
CA PRO A 168 0.40 9.91 11.91
C PRO A 168 1.35 10.75 11.05
N ASN A 169 1.50 10.37 9.78
CA ASN A 169 2.20 11.18 8.79
C ASN A 169 1.29 12.29 8.23
N ASP A 170 1.79 13.10 7.29
CA ASP A 170 1.05 14.21 6.66
C ASP A 170 -0.22 13.75 5.91
N TRP A 171 -0.34 12.47 5.62
CA TRP A 171 -1.50 11.84 4.98
C TRP A 171 -2.46 11.20 5.98
N GLY A 172 -2.17 11.31 7.29
CA GLY A 172 -2.96 10.70 8.36
C GLY A 172 -2.74 9.19 8.54
N MET A 173 -1.83 8.58 7.78
CA MET A 173 -1.45 7.17 7.95
C MET A 173 -0.43 7.03 9.08
N THR A 174 -0.59 5.99 9.91
CA THR A 174 0.40 5.66 10.93
C THR A 174 1.69 5.16 10.29
N ALA A 175 2.80 5.83 10.58
CA ALA A 175 4.13 5.49 10.10
C ALA A 175 5.13 5.46 11.26
N LEU A 176 6.21 4.68 11.14
CA LEU A 176 7.28 4.66 12.14
C LEU A 176 8.00 6.01 12.17
N ASP A 177 8.25 6.50 13.39
CA ASP A 177 9.06 7.69 13.61
C ASP A 177 10.52 7.38 13.29
N VAL A 178 11.13 8.19 12.42
CA VAL A 178 12.52 8.04 12.02
C VAL A 178 13.23 9.41 11.99
N ASP A 179 14.54 9.38 12.16
CA ASP A 179 15.40 10.55 11.96
C ASP A 179 15.80 10.73 10.48
N ASP A 180 16.65 11.70 10.19
CA ASP A 180 17.15 12.01 8.84
C ASP A 180 18.00 10.88 8.23
N THR A 181 18.44 9.91 9.03
CA THR A 181 19.20 8.72 8.58
C THR A 181 18.32 7.49 8.43
N SER A 182 17.00 7.64 8.56
CA SER A 182 16.01 6.56 8.60
C SER A 182 16.11 5.64 9.83
N GLN A 183 16.82 6.06 10.90
CA GLN A 183 16.87 5.33 12.17
C GLN A 183 15.59 5.57 12.97
N THR A 184 15.02 4.49 13.51
CA THR A 184 13.85 4.55 14.38
C THR A 184 14.22 5.03 15.78
N SER A 185 13.25 5.10 16.70
CA SER A 185 13.50 5.34 18.13
C SER A 185 14.39 4.27 18.80
N ILE A 186 14.66 3.16 18.12
CA ILE A 186 15.52 2.07 18.57
C ILE A 186 16.87 2.18 17.86
N THR A 187 17.94 2.38 18.64
CA THR A 187 19.29 2.49 18.10
C THR A 187 19.69 1.27 17.27
N GLY A 188 20.17 1.50 16.05
CA GLY A 188 20.57 0.47 15.11
C GLY A 188 19.44 -0.18 14.34
N LEU A 189 18.17 0.24 14.58
CA LEU A 189 17.02 -0.19 13.80
C LEU A 189 16.60 0.92 12.82
N TYR A 190 16.61 0.60 11.55
CA TYR A 190 16.28 1.51 10.46
C TYR A 190 15.07 1.01 9.69
N VAL A 191 14.31 1.92 9.07
CA VAL A 191 13.20 1.56 8.18
C VAL A 191 13.23 2.44 6.93
N VAL A 192 13.05 1.84 5.76
CA VAL A 192 13.17 2.51 4.45
C VAL A 192 12.10 2.07 3.48
N GLY A 193 11.88 2.88 2.44
CA GLY A 193 10.92 2.60 1.38
C GLY A 193 9.47 2.61 1.88
N ASP A 194 8.61 1.86 1.23
CA ASP A 194 7.19 1.83 1.51
C ASP A 194 6.85 1.32 2.92
N ALA A 195 7.77 0.62 3.57
CA ALA A 195 7.64 0.28 4.99
C ALA A 195 7.69 1.50 5.92
N ARG A 196 8.29 2.61 5.47
CA ARG A 196 8.40 3.85 6.24
C ARG A 196 7.24 4.81 6.00
N THR A 197 6.89 5.04 4.73
CA THR A 197 6.05 6.18 4.33
C THR A 197 4.70 5.77 3.78
N GLY A 198 4.41 4.49 3.66
CA GLY A 198 3.37 3.98 2.79
C GLY A 198 3.89 3.91 1.36
N PHE A 199 3.07 4.17 0.37
CA PHE A 199 3.49 4.07 -1.03
C PHE A 199 4.37 5.27 -1.43
N SER A 200 5.68 5.05 -1.61
CA SER A 200 6.65 6.05 -2.08
C SER A 200 7.09 5.86 -3.53
N GLY A 201 6.88 4.66 -4.07
CA GLY A 201 7.30 4.26 -5.40
C GLY A 201 8.75 3.76 -5.46
N LEU A 202 9.05 2.98 -6.50
CA LEU A 202 10.30 2.24 -6.67
C LEU A 202 11.58 3.10 -6.57
N ILE A 203 11.57 4.27 -7.23
CA ILE A 203 12.75 5.15 -7.28
C ILE A 203 13.00 5.79 -5.92
N ALA A 204 11.95 6.23 -5.23
CA ALA A 204 12.07 6.81 -3.89
C ALA A 204 12.55 5.77 -2.88
N ALA A 205 11.96 4.58 -2.89
CA ALA A 205 12.37 3.46 -2.03
C ALA A 205 13.85 3.08 -2.25
N ALA A 206 14.32 3.05 -3.49
CA ALA A 206 15.72 2.79 -3.81
C ALA A 206 16.65 3.90 -3.31
N ALA A 207 16.26 5.17 -3.45
CA ALA A 207 17.03 6.31 -2.98
C ALA A 207 17.14 6.33 -1.45
N GLU A 208 16.05 6.07 -0.73
CA GLU A 208 16.06 5.96 0.74
C GLU A 208 16.95 4.83 1.22
N GLY A 209 16.87 3.65 0.57
CA GLY A 209 17.75 2.52 0.90
C GLY A 209 19.22 2.84 0.71
N ALA A 210 19.58 3.55 -0.36
CA ALA A 210 20.95 3.98 -0.63
C ALA A 210 21.45 4.98 0.41
N ALA A 211 20.65 6.00 0.74
CA ALA A 211 21.00 7.02 1.75
C ALA A 211 21.15 6.41 3.16
N CYS A 212 20.25 5.52 3.55
CA CYS A 212 20.32 4.80 4.82
C CYS A 212 21.59 3.93 4.89
N ALA A 213 21.92 3.20 3.82
CA ALA A 213 23.13 2.38 3.79
C ALA A 213 24.41 3.24 3.91
N GLU A 214 24.46 4.40 3.26
CA GLU A 214 25.57 5.36 3.38
C GLU A 214 25.72 5.85 4.81
N ALA A 215 24.63 6.26 5.47
CA ALA A 215 24.63 6.71 6.86
C ALA A 215 25.15 5.61 7.80
N ILE A 216 24.67 4.38 7.65
CA ILE A 216 25.11 3.24 8.47
C ILE A 216 26.61 2.97 8.29
N VAL A 217 27.11 2.99 7.05
CA VAL A 217 28.55 2.79 6.77
C VAL A 217 29.39 3.89 7.40
N HIS A 218 28.95 5.14 7.34
CA HIS A 218 29.62 6.27 7.99
C HIS A 218 29.68 6.10 9.51
N ASP A 219 28.58 5.72 10.14
CA ASP A 219 28.50 5.45 11.57
C ASP A 219 29.48 4.37 12.01
N ILE A 220 29.46 3.22 11.31
CA ILE A 220 30.37 2.09 11.60
C ILE A 220 31.84 2.54 11.44
N ALA A 221 32.15 3.32 10.43
CA ALA A 221 33.50 3.82 10.21
C ALA A 221 33.94 4.74 11.36
N THR A 222 33.07 5.64 11.80
CA THR A 222 33.34 6.57 12.92
C THR A 222 33.50 5.84 14.25
N GLU A 223 32.63 4.88 14.55
CA GLU A 223 32.75 4.04 15.73
C GLU A 223 34.11 3.32 15.78
N ARG A 224 34.49 2.66 14.68
CA ARG A 224 35.77 1.94 14.60
C ARG A 224 36.98 2.85 14.72
N TRP A 225 36.89 4.07 14.18
CA TRP A 225 37.95 5.06 14.29
C TRP A 225 38.15 5.56 15.72
N SER A 226 37.06 5.69 16.48
CA SER A 226 37.09 6.21 17.86
C SER A 226 37.59 5.20 18.87
N HIS A 227 37.63 3.92 18.51
CA HIS A 227 38.06 2.81 19.38
C HIS A 227 39.48 2.31 19.08
N GLN A 228 40.26 3.01 18.25
CA GLN A 228 41.70 2.80 18.01
C GLN A 228 42.52 3.75 18.87
#